data_5b8ace817af78ea7a1e43e7e3c169d2e
#
_entry.id   5b8ace817af78ea7a1e43e7e3c169d2e
#
_cell.length_a   1.000
_cell.length_b   1.000
_cell.length_c   1.000
_cell.angle_alpha   90.00
_cell.angle_beta   90.00
_cell.angle_gamma   90.00
#
_symmetry.space_group_name_H-M   'P 1'
#
loop_
_entity.id
_entity.type
_entity.pdbx_description
1 polymer ?
#
loop_
_entity_poly.entity_id
_entity_poly.type
_entity_poly.pdbx_seq_one_letter_code
_entity_poly.pdbx_strand_id
1 'polypeptide(L)'
;ACIITLNEADRIDACLDSLAFCDEIVVVDSGSSDGTRERAMAKGARVLEHAFEGYRAQKDFVVNAAQHDWVLCLDADERVTPALRASIERERDGGFGHHAGYRCARLTEYFGAPLHHGNAYPDRVLRLFDRRRGGWRGNREIHEHASVDGAVAMLAGDLDHQAYRSLPDQLARLDRDPRLLAETPHA
;
A
#
# COMPACT_ATOMS: atom_id res chain seq x y z
N ALA A 1 -9.02 0.06 5.91
CA ALA A 1 -7.72 -0.14 5.28
C ALA A 1 -7.57 -1.57 4.76
N CYS A 2 -6.88 -1.75 3.64
CA CYS A 2 -6.65 -3.03 2.96
C CYS A 2 -5.16 -3.24 2.79
N ILE A 3 -4.59 -4.27 3.41
CA ILE A 3 -3.15 -4.54 3.43
C ILE A 3 -2.88 -5.96 2.93
N ILE A 4 -1.87 -6.14 2.10
CA ILE A 4 -1.30 -7.44 1.75
C ILE A 4 0.04 -7.61 2.43
N THR A 5 0.38 -8.82 2.87
CA THR A 5 1.62 -9.08 3.61
C THR A 5 2.19 -10.47 3.40
N LEU A 6 3.51 -10.56 3.51
CA LEU A 6 4.26 -11.82 3.62
C LEU A 6 5.59 -11.56 4.34
N ASN A 7 5.75 -12.10 5.56
CA ASN A 7 6.96 -11.98 6.38
C ASN A 7 7.40 -10.51 6.62
N GLU A 8 6.50 -9.74 7.24
CA GLU A 8 6.66 -8.32 7.55
C GLU A 8 6.56 -8.02 9.06
N ALA A 9 6.91 -8.99 9.92
CA ALA A 9 6.78 -8.85 11.38
C ALA A 9 7.53 -7.64 11.96
N ASP A 10 8.59 -7.19 11.31
CA ASP A 10 9.39 -6.02 11.72
C ASP A 10 8.77 -4.67 11.32
N ARG A 11 7.81 -4.66 10.37
CA ARG A 11 7.23 -3.42 9.81
C ARG A 11 5.72 -3.31 9.99
N ILE A 12 5.02 -4.44 10.11
CA ILE A 12 3.55 -4.48 10.14
C ILE A 12 2.96 -3.64 11.27
N ASP A 13 3.57 -3.62 12.46
CA ASP A 13 3.06 -2.86 13.60
C ASP A 13 2.98 -1.36 13.28
N ALA A 14 4.05 -0.80 12.70
CA ALA A 14 4.09 0.62 12.37
C ALA A 14 3.16 0.99 11.21
N CYS A 15 2.96 0.09 10.23
CA CYS A 15 1.94 0.24 9.20
C CYS A 15 0.55 0.34 9.84
N LEU A 16 0.17 -0.63 10.67
CA LEU A 16 -1.15 -0.70 11.32
C LEU A 16 -1.38 0.46 12.29
N ASP A 17 -0.37 0.88 13.06
CA ASP A 17 -0.48 2.04 13.95
C ASP A 17 -0.81 3.33 13.18
N SER A 18 -0.26 3.49 11.97
CA SER A 18 -0.57 4.62 11.10
C SER A 18 -2.00 4.62 10.57
N LEU A 19 -2.69 3.48 10.65
CA LEU A 19 -4.04 3.24 10.14
C LEU A 19 -5.13 3.19 11.24
N ALA A 20 -4.76 3.46 12.50
CA ALA A 20 -5.69 3.40 13.64
C ALA A 20 -6.92 4.34 13.52
N PHE A 21 -6.95 5.25 12.53
CA PHE A 21 -8.07 6.12 12.22
C PHE A 21 -9.10 5.49 11.27
N CYS A 22 -8.81 4.32 10.71
CA CYS A 22 -9.71 3.59 9.82
C CYS A 22 -10.75 2.81 10.62
N ASP A 23 -11.98 2.72 10.10
CA ASP A 23 -13.09 2.00 10.74
C ASP A 23 -12.89 0.47 10.69
N GLU A 24 -12.15 -0.01 9.72
CA GLU A 24 -11.78 -1.42 9.55
C GLU A 24 -10.36 -1.54 9.01
N ILE A 25 -9.62 -2.51 9.51
CA ILE A 25 -8.31 -2.90 8.95
C ILE A 25 -8.39 -4.38 8.56
N VAL A 26 -8.21 -4.66 7.28
CA VAL A 26 -8.16 -6.02 6.72
C VAL A 26 -6.75 -6.29 6.25
N VAL A 27 -6.16 -7.37 6.73
CA VAL A 27 -4.83 -7.86 6.32
C VAL A 27 -5.00 -9.19 5.63
N VAL A 28 -4.48 -9.30 4.42
CA VAL A 28 -4.39 -10.59 3.69
C VAL A 28 -2.94 -11.06 3.72
N ASP A 29 -2.75 -12.20 4.37
CA ASP A 29 -1.45 -12.83 4.57
C ASP A 29 -1.23 -13.98 3.58
N SER A 30 -0.07 -14.00 2.94
CA SER A 30 0.29 -14.99 1.91
C SER A 30 1.07 -16.21 2.48
N GLY A 31 0.91 -16.51 3.78
CA GLY A 31 1.58 -17.63 4.43
C GLY A 31 2.83 -17.22 5.22
N SER A 32 2.79 -16.12 5.95
CA SER A 32 3.90 -15.68 6.82
C SER A 32 4.25 -16.71 7.88
N SER A 33 5.55 -16.83 8.17
CA SER A 33 6.13 -17.74 9.15
C SER A 33 6.90 -17.03 10.28
N ASP A 34 6.89 -15.69 10.29
CA ASP A 34 7.73 -14.85 11.16
C ASP A 34 6.97 -14.15 12.31
N GLY A 35 5.67 -14.47 12.49
CA GLY A 35 4.82 -13.84 13.49
C GLY A 35 4.06 -12.60 12.98
N THR A 36 4.08 -12.31 11.68
CA THR A 36 3.33 -11.18 11.08
C THR A 36 1.83 -11.23 11.41
N ARG A 37 1.20 -12.43 11.27
CA ARG A 37 -0.24 -12.61 11.50
C ARG A 37 -0.64 -12.33 12.94
N GLU A 38 0.12 -12.88 13.88
CA GLU A 38 -0.12 -12.71 15.32
C GLU A 38 -0.03 -11.24 15.72
N ARG A 39 0.96 -10.51 15.17
CA ARG A 39 1.09 -9.06 15.37
C ARG A 39 -0.08 -8.29 14.79
N ALA A 40 -0.49 -8.61 13.57
CA ALA A 40 -1.64 -7.95 12.95
C ALA A 40 -2.93 -8.19 13.74
N MET A 41 -3.19 -9.42 14.19
CA MET A 41 -4.34 -9.74 15.04
C MET A 41 -4.28 -9.00 16.39
N ALA A 42 -3.11 -8.92 17.02
CA ALA A 42 -2.92 -8.20 18.27
C ALA A 42 -3.20 -6.68 18.15
N LYS A 43 -3.03 -6.11 16.95
CA LYS A 43 -3.40 -4.72 16.62
C LYS A 43 -4.87 -4.54 16.24
N GLY A 44 -5.69 -5.61 16.31
CA GLY A 44 -7.11 -5.56 16.01
C GLY A 44 -7.45 -5.66 14.52
N ALA A 45 -6.50 -6.00 13.67
CA ALA A 45 -6.77 -6.23 12.26
C ALA A 45 -7.52 -7.55 12.04
N ARG A 46 -8.43 -7.57 11.08
CA ARG A 46 -9.04 -8.80 10.57
C ARG A 46 -8.09 -9.45 9.58
N VAL A 47 -7.46 -10.54 10.00
CA VAL A 47 -6.45 -11.26 9.20
C VAL A 47 -7.12 -12.41 8.44
N LEU A 48 -6.85 -12.47 7.13
CA LEU A 48 -7.29 -13.51 6.22
C LEU A 48 -6.06 -14.17 5.58
N GLU A 49 -6.07 -15.49 5.49
CA GLU A 49 -5.04 -16.24 4.77
C GLU A 49 -5.48 -16.46 3.33
N HIS A 50 -4.62 -16.13 2.37
CA HIS A 50 -4.85 -16.38 0.96
C HIS A 50 -3.53 -16.70 0.25
N ALA A 51 -3.48 -17.82 -0.47
CA ALA A 51 -2.31 -18.22 -1.23
C ALA A 51 -1.94 -17.12 -2.24
N PHE A 52 -0.64 -16.88 -2.43
CA PHE A 52 -0.19 -15.85 -3.35
C PHE A 52 -0.38 -16.29 -4.81
N GLU A 53 -1.30 -15.63 -5.51
CA GLU A 53 -1.60 -15.82 -6.93
C GLU A 53 -1.15 -14.61 -7.78
N GLY A 54 -0.25 -13.79 -7.25
CA GLY A 54 0.22 -12.53 -7.85
C GLY A 54 -0.32 -11.31 -7.11
N TYR A 55 0.42 -10.21 -7.21
CA TYR A 55 0.11 -8.98 -6.46
C TYR A 55 -1.29 -8.43 -6.75
N ARG A 56 -1.69 -8.43 -8.01
CA ARG A 56 -3.03 -7.97 -8.39
C ARG A 56 -4.13 -8.82 -7.74
N ALA A 57 -4.04 -10.14 -7.85
CA ALA A 57 -5.04 -11.04 -7.28
C ALA A 57 -5.15 -10.85 -5.77
N GLN A 58 -4.01 -10.72 -5.09
CA GLN A 58 -3.95 -10.49 -3.65
C GLN A 58 -4.59 -9.15 -3.25
N LYS A 59 -4.29 -8.07 -3.99
CA LYS A 59 -4.86 -6.74 -3.75
C LYS A 59 -6.36 -6.69 -4.08
N ASP A 60 -6.81 -7.36 -5.13
CA ASP A 60 -8.25 -7.50 -5.43
C ASP A 60 -8.96 -8.31 -4.34
N PHE A 61 -8.34 -9.37 -3.83
CA PHE A 61 -8.92 -10.20 -2.76
C PHE A 61 -9.14 -9.38 -1.49
N VAL A 62 -8.15 -8.62 -1.02
CA VAL A 62 -8.31 -7.81 0.20
C VAL A 62 -9.35 -6.70 0.03
N VAL A 63 -9.40 -6.04 -1.12
CA VAL A 63 -10.41 -5.01 -1.43
C VAL A 63 -11.82 -5.60 -1.43
N ASN A 64 -12.00 -6.79 -2.02
CA ASN A 64 -13.30 -7.47 -2.03
C ASN A 64 -13.72 -7.95 -0.64
N ALA A 65 -12.79 -8.28 0.24
CA ALA A 65 -13.04 -8.68 1.60
C ALA A 65 -13.43 -7.53 2.53
N ALA A 66 -13.13 -6.28 2.19
CA ALA A 66 -13.48 -5.11 2.99
C ALA A 66 -15.01 -4.93 3.10
N GLN A 67 -15.49 -4.39 4.23
CA GLN A 67 -16.92 -4.16 4.48
C GLN A 67 -17.39 -2.79 3.98
N HIS A 68 -16.48 -1.83 3.85
CA HIS A 68 -16.78 -0.46 3.47
C HIS A 68 -16.54 -0.20 1.97
N ASP A 69 -17.25 0.78 1.42
CA ASP A 69 -17.14 1.15 0.01
C ASP A 69 -15.85 1.88 -0.32
N TRP A 70 -15.39 2.73 0.60
CA TRP A 70 -14.12 3.43 0.48
C TRP A 70 -12.99 2.62 1.09
N VAL A 71 -11.95 2.38 0.32
CA VAL A 71 -10.80 1.58 0.73
C VAL A 71 -9.50 2.37 0.57
N LEU A 72 -8.66 2.27 1.60
CA LEU A 72 -7.29 2.77 1.60
C LEU A 72 -6.35 1.57 1.52
N CYS A 73 -5.68 1.40 0.38
CA CYS A 73 -4.82 0.24 0.12
C CYS A 73 -3.35 0.57 0.37
N LEU A 74 -2.70 -0.21 1.21
CA LEU A 74 -1.27 -0.09 1.52
C LEU A 74 -0.56 -1.43 1.37
N ASP A 75 0.73 -1.34 1.09
CA ASP A 75 1.66 -2.44 1.30
C ASP A 75 2.17 -2.40 2.76
N ALA A 76 2.57 -3.53 3.33
CA ALA A 76 2.93 -3.63 4.76
C ALA A 76 4.18 -2.80 5.16
N ASP A 77 4.94 -2.33 4.17
CA ASP A 77 6.09 -1.45 4.30
C ASP A 77 5.78 0.04 4.07
N GLU A 78 4.49 0.38 3.95
CA GLU A 78 4.02 1.76 3.81
C GLU A 78 3.39 2.28 5.11
N ARG A 79 3.46 3.60 5.35
CA ARG A 79 2.91 4.29 6.53
C ARG A 79 2.25 5.59 6.13
N VAL A 80 1.06 5.84 6.65
CA VAL A 80 0.36 7.11 6.50
C VAL A 80 0.99 8.15 7.43
N THR A 81 1.53 9.23 6.87
CA THR A 81 2.05 10.35 7.68
C THR A 81 0.92 11.12 8.37
N PRO A 82 1.18 11.86 9.46
CA PRO A 82 0.16 12.69 10.11
C PRO A 82 -0.50 13.71 9.17
N ALA A 83 0.27 14.26 8.22
CA ALA A 83 -0.24 15.22 7.23
C ALA A 83 -1.19 14.53 6.23
N LEU A 84 -0.82 13.36 5.73
CA LEU A 84 -1.67 12.55 4.84
C LEU A 84 -2.95 12.10 5.57
N ARG A 85 -2.83 11.64 6.81
CA ARG A 85 -3.97 11.28 7.65
C ARG A 85 -4.94 12.45 7.77
N ALA A 86 -4.49 13.64 8.14
CA ALA A 86 -5.34 14.81 8.27
C ALA A 86 -6.04 15.18 6.95
N SER A 87 -5.37 14.96 5.82
CA SER A 87 -5.96 15.16 4.49
C SER A 87 -7.05 14.13 4.18
N ILE A 88 -6.83 12.85 4.51
CA ILE A 88 -7.81 11.76 4.35
C ILE A 88 -9.05 12.02 5.23
N GLU A 89 -8.85 12.34 6.51
CA GLU A 89 -9.93 12.61 7.45
C GLU A 89 -10.80 13.79 6.98
N ARG A 90 -10.19 14.86 6.47
CA ARG A 90 -10.92 16.01 5.90
C ARG A 90 -11.81 15.62 4.71
N GLU A 91 -11.28 14.82 3.78
CA GLU A 91 -12.05 14.34 2.62
C GLU A 91 -13.18 13.40 3.05
N ARG A 92 -12.92 12.52 4.02
CA ARG A 92 -13.93 11.63 4.62
C ARG A 92 -15.06 12.43 5.27
N ASP A 93 -14.74 13.43 6.07
CA ASP A 93 -15.71 14.28 6.76
C ASP A 93 -16.56 15.11 5.77
N GLY A 94 -15.97 15.45 4.61
CA GLY A 94 -16.68 16.04 3.47
C GLY A 94 -17.45 15.05 2.59
N GLY A 95 -17.53 13.76 2.98
CA GLY A 95 -18.21 12.71 2.23
C GLY A 95 -17.52 12.34 0.92
N PHE A 96 -16.20 12.57 0.83
CA PHE A 96 -15.35 12.35 -0.36
C PHE A 96 -15.77 13.12 -1.62
N GLY A 97 -16.72 14.06 -1.50
CA GLY A 97 -17.15 14.91 -2.59
C GLY A 97 -17.64 14.14 -3.82
N HIS A 98 -17.21 14.57 -5.02
CA HIS A 98 -17.56 13.94 -6.29
C HIS A 98 -16.44 13.05 -6.86
N HIS A 99 -15.36 12.84 -6.11
CA HIS A 99 -14.23 12.05 -6.57
C HIS A 99 -14.52 10.55 -6.48
N ALA A 100 -13.87 9.77 -7.32
CA ALA A 100 -13.88 8.31 -7.28
C ALA A 100 -12.64 7.77 -6.55
N GLY A 101 -11.64 8.60 -6.37
CA GLY A 101 -10.42 8.22 -5.68
C GLY A 101 -9.47 9.39 -5.45
N TYR A 102 -8.42 9.11 -4.72
CA TYR A 102 -7.43 10.09 -4.32
C TYR A 102 -6.03 9.50 -4.43
N ARG A 103 -5.13 10.28 -5.03
CA ARG A 103 -3.70 10.00 -5.06
C ARG A 103 -2.99 10.69 -3.90
N CYS A 104 -1.90 10.10 -3.45
CA CYS A 104 -0.93 10.75 -2.57
C CYS A 104 0.47 10.64 -3.17
N ALA A 105 1.40 11.47 -2.71
CA ALA A 105 2.80 11.30 -3.03
C ALA A 105 3.37 10.17 -2.14
N ARG A 106 4.09 9.22 -2.73
CA ARG A 106 4.82 8.20 -2.00
C ARG A 106 6.28 8.62 -1.88
N LEU A 107 6.74 8.73 -0.65
CA LEU A 107 8.12 9.07 -0.32
C LEU A 107 8.87 7.80 0.04
N THR A 108 9.72 7.36 -0.87
CA THR A 108 10.54 6.17 -0.64
C THR A 108 11.75 6.51 0.20
N GLU A 109 11.93 5.76 1.27
CA GLU A 109 13.12 5.76 2.10
C GLU A 109 14.09 4.70 1.61
N TYR A 110 15.34 5.10 1.39
CA TYR A 110 16.42 4.22 0.96
C TYR A 110 17.50 4.19 2.03
N PHE A 111 17.58 3.09 2.77
CA PHE A 111 18.50 2.89 3.90
C PHE A 111 18.49 4.02 4.93
N GLY A 112 17.30 4.44 5.34
CA GLY A 112 17.12 5.49 6.35
C GLY A 112 17.18 6.93 5.80
N ALA A 113 17.35 7.10 4.48
CA ALA A 113 17.35 8.41 3.84
C ALA A 113 16.17 8.56 2.86
N PRO A 114 15.29 9.56 3.03
CA PRO A 114 14.20 9.79 2.10
C PRO A 114 14.71 10.33 0.76
N LEU A 115 14.19 9.80 -0.34
CA LEU A 115 14.54 10.18 -1.70
C LEU A 115 13.63 11.32 -2.20
N HIS A 116 14.08 12.57 -2.07
CA HIS A 116 13.31 13.76 -2.47
C HIS A 116 13.57 14.22 -3.91
N HIS A 117 14.44 13.57 -4.67
CA HIS A 117 14.93 14.08 -5.96
C HIS A 117 14.86 13.02 -7.07
N GLY A 118 15.00 13.49 -8.30
CA GLY A 118 14.97 12.67 -9.51
C GLY A 118 13.56 12.14 -9.82
N ASN A 119 13.49 10.99 -10.48
CA ASN A 119 12.21 10.35 -10.81
C ASN A 119 11.60 9.58 -9.62
N ALA A 120 12.27 9.58 -8.45
CA ALA A 120 11.80 8.86 -7.28
C ALA A 120 10.71 9.62 -6.51
N TYR A 121 10.65 10.96 -6.64
CA TYR A 121 9.67 11.78 -5.92
C TYR A 121 9.31 13.05 -6.72
N PRO A 122 8.00 13.43 -6.73
CA PRO A 122 6.86 12.73 -6.12
C PRO A 122 6.34 11.55 -6.97
N ASP A 123 6.37 10.36 -6.40
CA ASP A 123 5.69 9.20 -6.98
C ASP A 123 4.20 9.22 -6.57
N ARG A 124 3.31 9.54 -7.52
CA ARG A 124 1.89 9.75 -7.25
C ARG A 124 1.09 8.48 -7.43
N VAL A 125 0.73 7.83 -6.33
CA VAL A 125 0.00 6.56 -6.30
C VAL A 125 -1.47 6.76 -5.90
N LEU A 126 -2.38 6.03 -6.56
CA LEU A 126 -3.80 5.97 -6.17
C LEU A 126 -3.93 4.93 -5.06
N ARG A 127 -4.22 5.38 -3.83
CA ARG A 127 -4.31 4.49 -2.66
C ARG A 127 -5.67 4.53 -1.98
N LEU A 128 -6.40 5.64 -2.05
CA LEU A 128 -7.75 5.79 -1.48
C LEU A 128 -8.77 5.86 -2.61
N PHE A 129 -9.77 4.96 -2.62
CA PHE A 129 -10.78 4.96 -3.69
C PHE A 129 -12.10 4.26 -3.30
N ASP A 130 -13.16 4.60 -4.02
CA ASP A 130 -14.44 3.88 -3.97
C ASP A 130 -14.33 2.58 -4.77
N ARG A 131 -14.31 1.42 -4.09
CA ARG A 131 -14.16 0.10 -4.70
C ARG A 131 -15.30 -0.29 -5.65
N ARG A 132 -16.45 0.37 -5.56
CA ARG A 132 -17.58 0.16 -6.49
C ARG A 132 -17.30 0.78 -7.86
N ARG A 133 -16.38 1.75 -7.92
CA ARG A 133 -16.00 2.49 -9.12
C ARG A 133 -14.65 2.11 -9.68
N GLY A 134 -13.94 1.18 -9.04
CA GLY A 134 -12.63 0.79 -9.50
C GLY A 134 -12.03 -0.38 -8.74
N GLY A 135 -10.75 -0.65 -9.02
CA GLY A 135 -9.99 -1.74 -8.43
C GLY A 135 -8.59 -1.80 -9.01
N TRP A 136 -7.91 -2.91 -8.79
CA TRP A 136 -6.56 -3.10 -9.29
C TRP A 136 -6.58 -3.56 -10.76
N ARG A 137 -5.75 -2.95 -11.58
CA ARG A 137 -5.63 -3.19 -13.04
C ARG A 137 -4.18 -3.53 -13.38
N GLY A 138 -3.96 -3.97 -14.62
CA GLY A 138 -2.66 -4.35 -15.16
C GLY A 138 -2.55 -5.85 -15.40
N ASN A 139 -1.83 -6.21 -16.46
CA ASN A 139 -1.59 -7.60 -16.85
C ASN A 139 -0.20 -8.08 -16.42
N ARG A 140 0.61 -7.20 -15.80
CA ARG A 140 1.97 -7.50 -15.38
C ARG A 140 2.02 -7.74 -13.88
N GLU A 141 2.74 -8.74 -13.47
CA GLU A 141 2.87 -9.16 -12.07
C GLU A 141 3.59 -8.12 -11.18
N ILE A 142 4.25 -7.11 -11.78
CA ILE A 142 5.06 -6.11 -11.07
C ILE A 142 4.53 -4.67 -11.25
N HIS A 143 3.59 -4.43 -12.16
CA HIS A 143 3.06 -3.09 -12.48
C HIS A 143 1.55 -3.00 -12.31
N GLU A 144 1.05 -3.64 -11.25
CA GLU A 144 -0.33 -3.43 -10.86
C GLU A 144 -0.53 -1.99 -10.35
N HIS A 145 -1.61 -1.38 -10.76
CA HIS A 145 -2.02 -0.04 -10.32
C HIS A 145 -3.51 0.00 -10.05
N ALA A 146 -3.91 0.78 -9.08
CA ALA A 146 -5.33 1.06 -8.88
C ALA A 146 -5.84 2.02 -9.95
N SER A 147 -7.06 1.78 -10.43
CA SER A 147 -7.75 2.61 -11.42
C SER A 147 -9.22 2.71 -11.06
N VAL A 148 -9.81 3.88 -11.26
CA VAL A 148 -11.21 4.16 -10.96
C VAL A 148 -11.89 4.89 -12.13
N ASP A 149 -13.21 4.69 -12.25
CA ASP A 149 -14.04 5.40 -13.20
C ASP A 149 -14.58 6.68 -12.55
N GLY A 150 -13.97 7.82 -12.88
CA GLY A 150 -14.35 9.14 -12.37
C GLY A 150 -13.18 10.03 -11.99
N ALA A 151 -13.51 11.19 -11.43
CA ALA A 151 -12.52 12.18 -11.04
C ALA A 151 -11.63 11.66 -9.91
N VAL A 152 -10.33 11.95 -10.02
CA VAL A 152 -9.33 11.63 -9.00
C VAL A 152 -8.69 12.93 -8.51
N ALA A 153 -8.67 13.14 -7.20
CA ALA A 153 -8.01 14.28 -6.58
C ALA A 153 -6.66 13.92 -5.97
N MET A 154 -5.95 14.93 -5.47
CA MET A 154 -4.66 14.79 -4.82
C MET A 154 -4.79 15.12 -3.34
N LEU A 155 -4.34 14.23 -2.47
CA LEU A 155 -4.23 14.46 -1.03
C LEU A 155 -2.93 15.22 -0.73
N ALA A 156 -2.93 16.00 0.33
CA ALA A 156 -1.74 16.60 0.90
C ALA A 156 -1.06 15.62 1.89
N GLY A 157 0.27 15.70 1.95
CA GLY A 157 1.09 14.81 2.77
C GLY A 157 1.53 13.55 2.02
N ASP A 158 2.49 12.86 2.61
CA ASP A 158 3.18 11.74 1.98
C ASP A 158 2.77 10.41 2.59
N LEU A 159 2.85 9.38 1.77
CA LEU A 159 2.87 7.98 2.17
C LEU A 159 4.34 7.55 2.28
N ASP A 160 4.82 7.33 3.49
CA ASP A 160 6.19 6.84 3.71
C ASP A 160 6.29 5.39 3.25
N HIS A 161 7.35 5.06 2.52
CA HIS A 161 7.59 3.73 1.98
C HIS A 161 9.02 3.27 2.29
N GLN A 162 9.14 2.24 3.13
CA GLN A 162 10.41 1.61 3.50
C GLN A 162 10.72 0.46 2.54
N ALA A 163 11.19 0.79 1.34
CA ALA A 163 11.37 -0.18 0.26
C ALA A 163 12.32 -1.32 0.62
N TYR A 164 13.42 -1.03 1.30
CA TYR A 164 14.46 -2.02 1.61
C TYR A 164 14.91 -1.93 3.07
N ARG A 165 15.10 -3.10 3.71
CA ARG A 165 15.63 -3.20 5.07
C ARG A 165 17.14 -2.96 5.12
N SER A 166 17.85 -3.43 4.08
CA SER A 166 19.29 -3.40 3.97
C SER A 166 19.75 -3.67 2.54
N LEU A 167 21.03 -3.44 2.25
CA LEU A 167 21.62 -3.79 0.95
C LEU A 167 21.51 -5.30 0.64
N PRO A 168 21.78 -6.24 1.58
CA PRO A 168 21.51 -7.64 1.34
C PRO A 168 20.06 -7.97 0.99
N ASP A 169 19.07 -7.33 1.64
CA ASP A 169 17.65 -7.49 1.30
C ASP A 169 17.35 -7.02 -0.14
N GLN A 170 17.91 -5.89 -0.54
CA GLN A 170 17.79 -5.40 -1.92
C GLN A 170 18.37 -6.40 -2.93
N LEU A 171 19.59 -6.87 -2.71
CA LEU A 171 20.24 -7.83 -3.60
C LEU A 171 19.45 -9.14 -3.69
N ALA A 172 18.92 -9.64 -2.56
CA ALA A 172 18.11 -10.85 -2.54
C ALA A 172 16.77 -10.67 -3.28
N ARG A 173 16.19 -9.46 -3.29
CA ARG A 173 14.98 -9.17 -4.10
C ARG A 173 15.31 -9.13 -5.60
N LEU A 174 16.43 -8.52 -5.99
CA LEU A 174 16.89 -8.50 -7.39
C LEU A 174 17.19 -9.90 -7.92
N ASP A 175 17.76 -10.78 -7.11
CA ASP A 175 18.02 -12.19 -7.48
C ASP A 175 16.72 -12.99 -7.68
N ARG A 176 15.71 -12.73 -6.84
CA ARG A 176 14.40 -13.40 -6.93
C ARG A 176 13.57 -12.90 -8.11
N ASP A 177 13.71 -11.62 -8.45
CA ASP A 177 12.99 -11.02 -9.57
C ASP A 177 13.93 -10.23 -10.51
N PRO A 178 14.66 -10.94 -11.38
CA PRO A 178 15.59 -10.31 -12.34
C PRO A 178 14.90 -9.34 -13.30
N ARG A 179 13.56 -9.35 -13.40
CA ARG A 179 12.78 -8.38 -14.20
C ARG A 179 12.90 -6.96 -13.64
N LEU A 180 13.16 -6.80 -12.33
CA LEU A 180 13.42 -5.50 -11.71
C LEU A 180 14.70 -4.84 -12.27
N LEU A 181 15.66 -5.61 -12.76
CA LEU A 181 16.87 -5.10 -13.41
C LEU A 181 16.65 -4.70 -14.87
N ALA A 182 15.71 -5.34 -15.56
CA ALA A 182 15.46 -5.13 -16.99
C ALA A 182 14.70 -3.83 -17.29
N GLU A 183 14.12 -3.19 -16.28
CA GLU A 183 13.28 -1.99 -16.43
C GLU A 183 13.97 -0.69 -16.02
N THR A 184 15.25 -0.73 -15.66
CA THR A 184 16.04 0.49 -15.47
C THR A 184 16.29 1.08 -16.87
N PRO A 185 15.71 2.23 -17.25
CA PRO A 185 16.02 2.86 -18.52
C PRO A 185 17.52 3.20 -18.50
N HIS A 186 18.27 2.67 -19.43
CA HIS A 186 19.58 3.17 -19.69
C HIS A 186 19.44 4.62 -20.14
N ALA A 187 19.94 5.55 -19.30
CA ALA A 187 20.00 6.98 -19.58
C ALA A 187 20.88 7.26 -20.80
#